data_a1c09c9f87f6490803ba41e8817e5d62
#
_entry.id   a1c09c9f87f6490803ba41e8817e5d62
#
_cell.length_a   1.000
_cell.length_b   1.000
_cell.length_c   1.000
_cell.angle_alpha   90.00
_cell.angle_beta   90.00
_cell.angle_gamma   90.00
#
_symmetry.space_group_name_H-M   'P 1'
#
loop_
_entity.id
_entity.type
_entity.pdbx_description
1 polymer ?
#
loop_
_entity_poly.entity_id
_entity_poly.type
_entity_poly.pdbx_seq_one_letter_code
_entity_poly.pdbx_strand_id
1 'polypeptide(L)'
;NRNKKFIFLIIFIGIVSVICYQKFKKPYYETKAICMSGISEYERQEQVENLSQRTAIDLINHLQINIDNKDFVQLAKVLGVKKDVASTIKFIEAEQLYQQDMDEKYYALNKFEISLTVFDNSKISEIEKGLIYYFENNKFVKSYHNRYIQSNNNIINDVEREIELLDQIRIEGAQNNLDVSSINIVSGKEGKELSNQIVTLSHHREEIKMKQALLKPLVYVQSFANVDKKEDEIFLWSILGAIISYLLSLIVAFVKEII
;
A
#
# COMPACT_ATOMS: atom_id res chain seq x y z
N ASN A 1 -33.91 38.10 -30.27
CA ASN A 1 -34.45 38.35 -28.91
C ASN A 1 -35.76 37.58 -28.58
N ARG A 2 -36.50 37.07 -29.56
CA ARG A 2 -37.80 36.40 -29.36
C ARG A 2 -37.69 35.06 -28.62
N ASN A 3 -36.59 34.32 -28.78
CA ASN A 3 -36.40 32.98 -28.20
C ASN A 3 -35.59 32.97 -26.91
N LYS A 4 -35.07 34.10 -26.39
CA LYS A 4 -34.18 34.16 -25.21
C LYS A 4 -34.84 33.56 -23.94
N LYS A 5 -36.14 33.87 -23.71
CA LYS A 5 -36.86 33.34 -22.54
C LYS A 5 -37.02 31.81 -22.60
N PHE A 6 -37.24 31.29 -23.81
CA PHE A 6 -37.39 29.85 -24.03
C PHE A 6 -36.08 29.10 -23.86
N ILE A 7 -34.99 29.65 -24.39
CA ILE A 7 -33.62 29.09 -24.18
C ILE A 7 -33.28 29.04 -22.71
N PHE A 8 -33.51 30.15 -21.96
CA PHE A 8 -33.25 30.22 -20.52
C PHE A 8 -34.08 29.19 -19.73
N LEU A 9 -35.35 29.00 -20.11
CA LEU A 9 -36.21 28.01 -19.43
C LEU A 9 -35.69 26.57 -19.63
N ILE A 10 -35.26 26.21 -20.83
CA ILE A 10 -34.69 24.86 -21.10
C ILE A 10 -33.41 24.62 -20.28
N ILE A 11 -32.49 25.60 -20.24
CA ILE A 11 -31.29 25.52 -19.46
C ILE A 11 -31.60 25.34 -17.96
N PHE A 12 -32.53 26.12 -17.43
CA PHE A 12 -32.99 26.03 -16.04
C PHE A 12 -33.55 24.66 -15.71
N ILE A 13 -34.43 24.11 -16.54
CA ILE A 13 -35.00 22.77 -16.37
C ILE A 13 -33.88 21.71 -16.42
N GLY A 14 -32.90 21.85 -17.33
CA GLY A 14 -31.76 20.93 -17.42
C GLY A 14 -30.91 20.92 -16.16
N ILE A 15 -30.55 22.09 -15.63
CA ILE A 15 -29.79 22.20 -14.39
C ILE A 15 -30.54 21.58 -13.20
N VAL A 16 -31.86 21.93 -13.06
CA VAL A 16 -32.68 21.38 -11.98
C VAL A 16 -32.79 19.86 -12.06
N SER A 17 -32.95 19.31 -13.27
CA SER A 17 -33.00 17.86 -13.49
C SER A 17 -31.70 17.17 -13.06
N VAL A 18 -30.56 17.76 -13.39
CA VAL A 18 -29.22 17.22 -12.97
C VAL A 18 -29.06 17.29 -11.44
N ILE A 19 -29.42 18.40 -10.82
CA ILE A 19 -29.35 18.55 -9.35
C ILE A 19 -30.26 17.53 -8.66
N CYS A 20 -31.49 17.36 -9.15
CA CYS A 20 -32.41 16.34 -8.63
C CYS A 20 -31.80 14.94 -8.77
N TYR A 21 -31.30 14.58 -9.95
CA TYR A 21 -30.67 13.27 -10.18
C TYR A 21 -29.50 13.03 -9.22
N GLN A 22 -28.61 13.99 -9.03
CA GLN A 22 -27.47 13.86 -8.13
C GLN A 22 -27.88 13.73 -6.64
N LYS A 23 -28.94 14.39 -6.21
CA LYS A 23 -29.49 14.24 -4.85
C LYS A 23 -30.05 12.85 -4.56
N PHE A 24 -30.55 12.15 -5.59
CA PHE A 24 -31.03 10.76 -5.44
C PHE A 24 -29.94 9.71 -5.60
N LYS A 25 -28.74 10.09 -6.10
CA LYS A 25 -27.60 9.19 -6.18
C LYS A 25 -27.08 8.88 -4.78
N LYS A 26 -26.71 7.62 -4.54
CA LYS A 26 -26.11 7.24 -3.26
C LYS A 26 -24.82 8.04 -3.02
N PRO A 27 -24.69 8.70 -1.87
CA PRO A 27 -23.45 9.39 -1.53
C PRO A 27 -22.30 8.41 -1.44
N TYR A 28 -21.08 8.88 -1.65
CA TYR A 28 -19.87 8.09 -1.45
C TYR A 28 -18.82 8.91 -0.71
N TYR A 29 -17.87 8.20 -0.13
CA TYR A 29 -16.80 8.76 0.68
C TYR A 29 -15.48 8.30 0.09
N GLU A 30 -14.54 9.23 -0.09
CA GLU A 30 -13.21 8.95 -0.58
C GLU A 30 -12.20 9.13 0.54
N THR A 31 -11.31 8.18 0.70
CA THR A 31 -10.25 8.21 1.71
C THR A 31 -8.98 7.60 1.14
N LYS A 32 -7.84 7.96 1.74
CA LYS A 32 -6.53 7.53 1.32
C LYS A 32 -5.74 6.98 2.49
N ALA A 33 -4.93 5.97 2.22
CA ALA A 33 -3.98 5.39 3.17
C ALA A 33 -2.59 5.33 2.55
N ILE A 34 -1.55 5.48 3.37
CA ILE A 34 -0.17 5.28 2.95
C ILE A 34 0.32 3.96 3.53
N CYS A 35 0.79 3.09 2.67
CA CYS A 35 1.19 1.73 3.00
C CYS A 35 2.63 1.43 2.61
N MET A 36 3.18 0.40 3.23
CA MET A 36 4.42 -0.29 2.85
C MET A 36 4.14 -1.78 2.81
N SER A 37 4.89 -2.50 1.96
CA SER A 37 4.84 -3.96 1.91
C SER A 37 6.24 -4.55 1.96
N GLY A 38 6.40 -5.64 2.70
CA GLY A 38 7.63 -6.42 2.72
C GLY A 38 7.83 -7.30 1.48
N ILE A 39 6.84 -7.37 0.56
CA ILE A 39 6.90 -8.26 -0.61
C ILE A 39 8.13 -7.97 -1.46
N SER A 40 8.47 -6.71 -1.68
CA SER A 40 9.67 -6.33 -2.44
C SER A 40 10.98 -6.87 -1.84
N GLU A 41 11.03 -7.01 -0.50
CA GLU A 41 12.18 -7.65 0.18
C GLU A 41 12.14 -9.17 0.05
N TYR A 42 10.96 -9.78 0.05
CA TYR A 42 10.83 -11.24 -0.13
C TYR A 42 11.21 -11.70 -1.54
N GLU A 43 10.94 -10.85 -2.55
CA GLU A 43 11.23 -11.12 -3.96
C GLU A 43 12.69 -10.82 -4.33
N ARG A 44 13.47 -10.22 -3.44
CA ARG A 44 14.84 -9.78 -3.74
C ARG A 44 15.73 -10.94 -4.19
N GLN A 45 15.86 -11.06 -5.49
CA GLN A 45 17.03 -11.65 -6.11
C GLN A 45 18.00 -10.50 -6.37
N GLU A 46 19.07 -10.45 -5.59
CA GLU A 46 20.27 -9.61 -5.72
C GLU A 46 20.19 -8.39 -6.67
N GLN A 47 20.37 -7.17 -6.12
CA GLN A 47 20.71 -5.94 -6.84
C GLN A 47 19.60 -5.18 -7.57
N VAL A 48 18.56 -4.73 -6.88
CA VAL A 48 17.77 -3.61 -7.41
C VAL A 48 17.81 -2.46 -6.39
N GLU A 49 18.47 -1.37 -6.74
CA GLU A 49 18.59 -0.16 -5.91
C GLU A 49 17.24 0.53 -5.63
N ASN A 50 16.20 0.22 -6.39
CA ASN A 50 14.87 0.80 -6.25
C ASN A 50 13.87 -0.23 -5.76
N LEU A 51 13.51 -0.14 -4.48
CA LEU A 51 12.45 -0.93 -3.84
C LEU A 51 11.06 -0.48 -4.35
N SER A 52 10.73 -0.89 -5.56
CA SER A 52 9.40 -0.67 -6.12
C SER A 52 8.37 -1.53 -5.38
N GLN A 53 7.27 -0.92 -4.97
CA GLN A 53 6.12 -1.61 -4.35
C GLN A 53 5.17 -2.23 -5.39
N ARG A 54 5.65 -2.48 -6.61
CA ARG A 54 4.86 -2.86 -7.79
C ARG A 54 3.95 -4.06 -7.53
N THR A 55 4.49 -5.16 -6.99
CA THR A 55 3.69 -6.36 -6.75
C THR A 55 2.57 -6.10 -5.73
N ALA A 56 2.83 -5.31 -4.69
CA ALA A 56 1.80 -4.95 -3.71
C ALA A 56 0.71 -4.06 -4.35
N ILE A 57 1.10 -3.11 -5.19
CA ILE A 57 0.20 -2.25 -5.95
C ILE A 57 -0.67 -3.07 -6.89
N ASP A 58 -0.07 -3.97 -7.67
CA ASP A 58 -0.78 -4.84 -8.61
C ASP A 58 -1.81 -5.73 -7.88
N LEU A 59 -1.48 -6.24 -6.68
CA LEU A 59 -2.41 -7.03 -5.86
C LEU A 59 -3.63 -6.21 -5.43
N ILE A 60 -3.45 -4.95 -5.02
CA ILE A 60 -4.57 -4.06 -4.67
C ILE A 60 -5.42 -3.76 -5.91
N ASN A 61 -4.79 -3.36 -7.01
CA ASN A 61 -5.48 -2.98 -8.24
C ASN A 61 -6.26 -4.16 -8.84
N HIS A 62 -5.79 -5.40 -8.61
CA HIS A 62 -6.53 -6.58 -9.03
C HIS A 62 -7.89 -6.74 -8.32
N LEU A 63 -8.07 -6.21 -7.12
CA LEU A 63 -9.35 -6.24 -6.41
C LEU A 63 -10.42 -5.43 -7.15
N GLN A 64 -10.04 -4.37 -7.89
CA GLN A 64 -10.95 -3.56 -8.68
C GLN A 64 -11.73 -4.39 -9.72
N ILE A 65 -11.12 -5.44 -10.27
CA ILE A 65 -11.79 -6.33 -11.24
C ILE A 65 -13.04 -6.99 -10.63
N ASN A 66 -12.98 -7.39 -9.35
CA ASN A 66 -14.15 -7.97 -8.67
C ASN A 66 -15.25 -6.93 -8.43
N ILE A 67 -14.87 -5.67 -8.18
CA ILE A 67 -15.78 -4.55 -7.99
C ILE A 67 -16.50 -4.22 -9.30
N ASP A 68 -15.75 -4.11 -10.40
CA ASP A 68 -16.28 -3.81 -11.73
C ASP A 68 -17.25 -4.91 -12.22
N ASN A 69 -16.92 -6.17 -11.95
CA ASN A 69 -17.77 -7.32 -12.25
C ASN A 69 -18.92 -7.51 -11.25
N LYS A 70 -18.99 -6.69 -10.18
CA LYS A 70 -19.97 -6.81 -9.08
C LYS A 70 -19.94 -8.17 -8.38
N ASP A 71 -18.79 -8.85 -8.42
CA ASP A 71 -18.58 -10.12 -7.72
C ASP A 71 -18.17 -9.88 -6.25
N PHE A 72 -19.11 -9.33 -5.50
CA PHE A 72 -18.91 -9.04 -4.07
C PHE A 72 -18.83 -10.30 -3.20
N VAL A 73 -19.21 -11.46 -3.72
CA VAL A 73 -19.04 -12.74 -2.99
C VAL A 73 -17.57 -13.14 -3.01
N GLN A 74 -16.94 -13.10 -4.18
CA GLN A 74 -15.52 -13.39 -4.31
C GLN A 74 -14.66 -12.32 -3.60
N LEU A 75 -15.01 -11.04 -3.74
CA LEU A 75 -14.33 -9.94 -3.05
C LEU A 75 -14.36 -10.13 -1.52
N ALA A 76 -15.54 -10.44 -0.96
CA ALA A 76 -15.71 -10.71 0.46
C ALA A 76 -14.86 -11.87 0.95
N LYS A 77 -14.81 -12.97 0.17
CA LYS A 77 -13.99 -14.14 0.47
C LYS A 77 -12.49 -13.81 0.47
N VAL A 78 -12.04 -13.03 -0.49
CA VAL A 78 -10.63 -12.64 -0.64
C VAL A 78 -10.21 -11.70 0.48
N LEU A 79 -11.05 -10.73 0.83
CA LEU A 79 -10.80 -9.79 1.93
C LEU A 79 -11.08 -10.39 3.32
N GLY A 80 -11.69 -11.57 3.43
CA GLY A 80 -12.07 -12.14 4.71
C GLY A 80 -13.13 -11.32 5.47
N VAL A 81 -13.96 -10.56 4.74
CA VAL A 81 -15.03 -9.71 5.30
C VAL A 81 -16.40 -10.23 4.92
N LYS A 82 -17.47 -9.67 5.51
CA LYS A 82 -18.84 -9.99 5.10
C LYS A 82 -19.16 -9.40 3.73
N LYS A 83 -20.09 -10.01 3.00
CA LYS A 83 -20.53 -9.55 1.68
C LYS A 83 -21.12 -8.13 1.71
N ASP A 84 -21.82 -7.77 2.79
CA ASP A 84 -22.36 -6.43 2.97
C ASP A 84 -21.24 -5.37 3.02
N VAL A 85 -20.13 -5.66 3.72
CA VAL A 85 -18.94 -4.80 3.75
C VAL A 85 -18.30 -4.69 2.37
N ALA A 86 -18.03 -5.81 1.69
CA ALA A 86 -17.45 -5.82 0.36
C ALA A 86 -18.30 -5.05 -0.66
N SER A 87 -19.64 -5.11 -0.56
CA SER A 87 -20.56 -4.40 -1.44
C SER A 87 -20.60 -2.89 -1.23
N THR A 88 -20.01 -2.39 -0.15
CA THR A 88 -19.86 -0.94 0.08
C THR A 88 -18.71 -0.34 -0.70
N ILE A 89 -17.75 -1.15 -1.16
CA ILE A 89 -16.59 -0.68 -1.91
C ILE A 89 -17.06 -0.30 -3.32
N LYS A 90 -16.87 0.98 -3.68
CA LYS A 90 -17.15 1.52 -5.01
C LYS A 90 -15.94 1.48 -5.91
N PHE A 91 -14.76 1.78 -5.35
CA PHE A 91 -13.50 1.88 -6.08
C PHE A 91 -12.32 1.66 -5.14
N ILE A 92 -11.29 0.98 -5.62
CA ILE A 92 -10.02 0.84 -4.93
C ILE A 92 -8.88 0.88 -5.95
N GLU A 93 -7.85 1.67 -5.65
CA GLU A 93 -6.67 1.80 -6.48
C GLU A 93 -5.44 2.04 -5.60
N ALA A 94 -4.30 1.54 -6.04
CA ALA A 94 -3.03 1.81 -5.40
C ALA A 94 -2.03 2.39 -6.40
N GLU A 95 -1.24 3.35 -5.94
CA GLU A 95 -0.25 4.05 -6.75
C GLU A 95 1.08 4.18 -6.01
N GLN A 96 2.19 4.06 -6.76
CA GLN A 96 3.53 4.25 -6.24
C GLN A 96 3.75 5.71 -5.84
N LEU A 97 4.26 5.95 -4.63
CA LEU A 97 4.69 7.28 -4.22
C LEU A 97 6.11 7.57 -4.71
N TYR A 98 6.31 8.79 -5.19
CA TYR A 98 7.59 9.28 -5.68
C TYR A 98 8.03 10.53 -4.90
N GLN A 99 9.32 10.68 -4.73
CA GLN A 99 9.94 11.91 -4.24
C GLN A 99 10.74 12.54 -5.38
N GLN A 100 10.61 13.84 -5.55
CA GLN A 100 11.40 14.61 -6.49
C GLN A 100 12.65 15.14 -5.77
N ASP A 101 13.82 14.95 -6.36
CA ASP A 101 15.09 15.51 -5.90
C ASP A 101 15.31 16.93 -6.43
N MET A 102 16.33 17.62 -5.93
CA MET A 102 16.72 18.96 -6.38
C MET A 102 17.07 19.02 -7.87
N ASP A 103 17.49 17.89 -8.46
CA ASP A 103 17.80 17.74 -9.90
C ASP A 103 16.57 17.37 -10.75
N GLU A 104 15.34 17.55 -10.23
CA GLU A 104 14.07 17.18 -10.89
C GLU A 104 13.91 15.69 -11.23
N LYS A 105 14.75 14.82 -10.65
CA LYS A 105 14.63 13.37 -10.83
C LYS A 105 13.61 12.79 -9.83
N TYR A 106 12.79 11.87 -10.31
CA TYR A 106 11.81 11.16 -9.49
C TYR A 106 12.37 9.82 -9.00
N TYR A 107 12.35 9.62 -7.69
CA TYR A 107 12.72 8.36 -7.06
C TYR A 107 11.48 7.71 -6.44
N ALA A 108 11.29 6.42 -6.72
CA ALA A 108 10.23 5.65 -6.08
C ALA A 108 10.50 5.53 -4.57
N LEU A 109 9.54 5.92 -3.76
CA LEU A 109 9.59 5.69 -2.32
C LEU A 109 9.28 4.22 -2.01
N ASN A 110 9.77 3.71 -0.90
CA ASN A 110 9.36 2.40 -0.38
C ASN A 110 7.96 2.47 0.27
N LYS A 111 7.05 3.20 -0.37
CA LYS A 111 5.67 3.44 0.07
C LYS A 111 4.77 3.59 -1.14
N PHE A 112 3.50 3.24 -0.96
CA PHE A 112 2.45 3.46 -1.94
C PHE A 112 1.20 4.00 -1.27
N GLU A 113 0.37 4.70 -2.04
CA GLU A 113 -0.92 5.21 -1.60
C GLU A 113 -2.02 4.25 -2.05
N ILE A 114 -2.99 4.00 -1.19
CA ILE A 114 -4.24 3.31 -1.54
C ILE A 114 -5.36 4.34 -1.48
N SER A 115 -6.02 4.58 -2.60
CA SER A 115 -7.25 5.35 -2.72
C SER A 115 -8.45 4.42 -2.61
N LEU A 116 -9.36 4.70 -1.68
CA LEU A 116 -10.54 3.89 -1.41
C LEU A 116 -11.80 4.77 -1.46
N THR A 117 -12.76 4.36 -2.28
CA THR A 117 -14.09 4.99 -2.33
C THR A 117 -15.14 4.00 -1.85
N VAL A 118 -15.95 4.40 -0.88
CA VAL A 118 -16.99 3.56 -0.28
C VAL A 118 -18.36 4.26 -0.23
N PHE A 119 -19.44 3.48 -0.24
CA PHE A 119 -20.79 3.98 -0.03
C PHE A 119 -21.17 4.12 1.45
N ASP A 120 -20.39 3.52 2.36
CA ASP A 120 -20.60 3.56 3.81
C ASP A 120 -19.25 3.73 4.53
N ASN A 121 -19.03 4.92 5.09
CA ASN A 121 -17.79 5.25 5.79
C ASN A 121 -17.58 4.44 7.08
N SER A 122 -18.66 3.94 7.70
CA SER A 122 -18.56 3.11 8.91
C SER A 122 -17.84 1.78 8.67
N LYS A 123 -17.68 1.37 7.40
CA LYS A 123 -17.06 0.11 6.99
C LYS A 123 -15.57 0.22 6.65
N ILE A 124 -15.01 1.42 6.64
CA ILE A 124 -13.59 1.66 6.27
C ILE A 124 -12.67 0.83 7.16
N SER A 125 -12.88 0.79 8.47
CA SER A 125 -12.03 0.01 9.39
C SER A 125 -12.12 -1.51 9.18
N GLU A 126 -13.29 -2.03 8.77
CA GLU A 126 -13.44 -3.45 8.43
C GLU A 126 -12.71 -3.78 7.11
N ILE A 127 -12.76 -2.86 6.13
CA ILE A 127 -12.05 -3.00 4.85
C ILE A 127 -10.54 -2.94 5.07
N GLU A 128 -10.05 -2.03 5.92
CA GLU A 128 -8.63 -1.92 6.28
C GLU A 128 -8.09 -3.25 6.84
N LYS A 129 -8.81 -3.86 7.77
CA LYS A 129 -8.48 -5.19 8.30
C LYS A 129 -8.55 -6.27 7.21
N GLY A 130 -9.52 -6.15 6.30
CA GLY A 130 -9.67 -7.04 5.17
C GLY A 130 -8.48 -6.99 4.20
N LEU A 131 -7.91 -5.82 3.96
CA LEU A 131 -6.72 -5.68 3.14
C LEU A 131 -5.50 -6.34 3.78
N ILE A 132 -5.30 -6.20 5.10
CA ILE A 132 -4.26 -6.94 5.83
C ILE A 132 -4.47 -8.45 5.67
N TYR A 133 -5.70 -8.93 5.92
CA TYR A 133 -6.05 -10.34 5.77
C TYR A 133 -5.76 -10.86 4.35
N TYR A 134 -6.09 -10.07 3.33
CA TYR A 134 -5.83 -10.40 1.92
C TYR A 134 -4.35 -10.64 1.66
N PHE A 135 -3.47 -9.74 2.10
CA PHE A 135 -2.04 -9.87 1.93
C PHE A 135 -1.47 -11.08 2.69
N GLU A 136 -1.88 -11.28 3.94
CA GLU A 136 -1.40 -12.40 4.76
C GLU A 136 -1.87 -13.78 4.26
N ASN A 137 -3.03 -13.84 3.59
CA ASN A 137 -3.61 -15.10 3.10
C ASN A 137 -3.48 -15.30 1.59
N ASN A 138 -2.93 -14.33 0.84
CA ASN A 138 -2.61 -14.50 -0.56
C ASN A 138 -1.53 -15.58 -0.72
N LYS A 139 -1.80 -16.60 -1.54
CA LYS A 139 -0.90 -17.77 -1.71
C LYS A 139 0.50 -17.38 -2.18
N PHE A 140 0.58 -16.42 -3.09
CA PHE A 140 1.84 -15.90 -3.62
C PHE A 140 2.64 -15.23 -2.49
N VAL A 141 2.06 -14.23 -1.83
CA VAL A 141 2.69 -13.49 -0.73
C VAL A 141 3.14 -14.42 0.38
N LYS A 142 2.27 -15.33 0.82
CA LYS A 142 2.55 -16.30 1.87
C LYS A 142 3.71 -17.24 1.51
N SER A 143 3.79 -17.68 0.24
CA SER A 143 4.90 -18.53 -0.21
C SER A 143 6.24 -17.81 -0.14
N TYR A 144 6.31 -16.57 -0.64
CA TYR A 144 7.53 -15.78 -0.60
C TYR A 144 7.91 -15.36 0.83
N HIS A 145 6.94 -14.94 1.63
CA HIS A 145 7.16 -14.63 3.04
C HIS A 145 7.74 -15.83 3.81
N ASN A 146 7.16 -17.02 3.63
CA ASN A 146 7.65 -18.23 4.30
C ASN A 146 9.09 -18.58 3.87
N ARG A 147 9.43 -18.44 2.59
CA ARG A 147 10.80 -18.64 2.10
C ARG A 147 11.78 -17.62 2.70
N TYR A 148 11.37 -16.35 2.76
CA TYR A 148 12.15 -15.30 3.36
C TYR A 148 12.43 -15.59 4.85
N ILE A 149 11.41 -15.95 5.62
CA ILE A 149 11.55 -16.33 7.03
C ILE A 149 12.49 -17.55 7.18
N GLN A 150 12.29 -18.58 6.35
CA GLN A 150 13.14 -19.78 6.41
C GLN A 150 14.60 -19.48 6.07
N SER A 151 14.85 -18.68 5.03
CA SER A 151 16.21 -18.26 4.66
C SER A 151 16.89 -17.48 5.78
N ASN A 152 16.20 -16.51 6.37
CA ASN A 152 16.73 -15.74 7.48
C ASN A 152 17.01 -16.60 8.72
N ASN A 153 16.14 -17.54 9.04
CA ASN A 153 16.37 -18.48 10.15
C ASN A 153 17.60 -19.33 9.91
N ASN A 154 17.86 -19.78 8.69
CA ASN A 154 19.07 -20.51 8.35
C ASN A 154 20.32 -19.63 8.56
N ILE A 155 20.31 -18.37 8.11
CA ILE A 155 21.40 -17.43 8.31
C ILE A 155 21.64 -17.18 9.81
N ILE A 156 20.56 -16.96 10.59
CA ILE A 156 20.65 -16.79 12.04
C ILE A 156 21.33 -17.99 12.70
N ASN A 157 20.92 -19.20 12.35
CA ASN A 157 21.49 -20.44 12.90
C ASN A 157 22.97 -20.60 12.53
N ASP A 158 23.36 -20.23 11.30
CA ASP A 158 24.73 -20.29 10.86
C ASP A 158 25.59 -19.26 11.61
N VAL A 159 25.10 -18.03 11.78
CA VAL A 159 25.78 -16.99 12.57
C VAL A 159 25.89 -17.39 14.05
N GLU A 160 24.84 -17.97 14.64
CA GLU A 160 24.87 -18.46 16.03
C GLU A 160 25.96 -19.55 16.21
N ARG A 161 26.05 -20.49 15.26
CA ARG A 161 27.06 -21.54 15.27
C ARG A 161 28.48 -20.97 15.15
N GLU A 162 28.67 -19.95 14.31
CA GLU A 162 29.99 -19.29 14.17
C GLU A 162 30.39 -18.53 15.45
N ILE A 163 29.43 -17.85 16.09
CA ILE A 163 29.66 -17.18 17.38
C ILE A 163 30.11 -18.20 18.44
N GLU A 164 29.41 -19.35 18.52
CA GLU A 164 29.77 -20.42 19.48
C GLU A 164 31.20 -20.95 19.24
N LEU A 165 31.59 -21.18 17.98
CA LEU A 165 32.95 -21.62 17.62
C LEU A 165 33.98 -20.59 18.00
N LEU A 166 33.78 -19.31 17.69
CA LEU A 166 34.70 -18.24 18.05
C LEU A 166 34.82 -18.06 19.56
N ASP A 167 33.72 -18.24 20.29
CA ASP A 167 33.76 -18.17 21.77
C ASP A 167 34.56 -19.34 22.39
N GLN A 168 34.42 -20.56 21.85
CA GLN A 168 35.22 -21.71 22.25
C GLN A 168 36.68 -21.47 22.00
N ILE A 169 37.08 -21.00 20.81
CA ILE A 169 38.49 -20.67 20.48
C ILE A 169 39.03 -19.61 21.45
N ARG A 170 38.22 -18.60 21.78
CA ARG A 170 38.58 -17.57 22.74
C ARG A 170 38.86 -18.14 24.14
N ILE A 171 38.00 -19.05 24.61
CA ILE A 171 38.13 -19.70 25.93
C ILE A 171 39.38 -20.61 25.97
N GLU A 172 39.56 -21.44 24.93
CA GLU A 172 40.75 -22.34 24.84
C GLU A 172 42.08 -21.56 24.76
N GLY A 173 42.08 -20.46 23.98
CA GLY A 173 43.24 -19.58 23.91
C GLY A 173 43.54 -18.88 25.23
N ALA A 174 42.53 -18.54 26.02
CA ALA A 174 42.72 -17.98 27.36
C ALA A 174 43.24 -19.02 28.36
N GLN A 175 42.81 -20.27 28.28
CA GLN A 175 43.25 -21.35 29.15
C GLN A 175 44.69 -21.78 28.86
N ASN A 176 45.09 -21.89 27.58
CA ASN A 176 46.45 -22.24 27.18
C ASN A 176 47.50 -21.17 27.56
N ASN A 177 47.08 -19.91 27.73
CA ASN A 177 47.95 -18.82 28.16
C ASN A 177 48.24 -18.79 29.68
N LEU A 178 47.54 -19.59 30.49
CA LEU A 178 47.77 -19.70 31.92
C LEU A 178 48.96 -20.62 32.26
N ASP A 179 49.41 -21.49 31.34
CA ASP A 179 50.48 -22.46 31.56
C ASP A 179 51.86 -22.00 31.07
N VAL A 180 51.97 -20.86 30.42
CA VAL A 180 53.25 -20.36 29.89
C VAL A 180 53.58 -19.00 30.47
N SER A 181 54.38 -18.98 31.48
CA SER A 181 55.04 -17.79 32.06
C SER A 181 56.09 -17.20 31.11
N SER A 182 55.74 -16.79 29.94
CA SER A 182 56.57 -15.97 29.05
C SER A 182 55.73 -15.06 28.19
N ILE A 183 55.91 -13.80 28.47
CA ILE A 183 55.49 -12.59 27.77
C ILE A 183 55.17 -12.84 26.28
N ASN A 184 53.89 -12.93 25.92
CA ASN A 184 53.49 -12.78 24.54
C ASN A 184 52.38 -11.71 24.42
N ILE A 185 52.82 -10.51 24.02
CA ILE A 185 51.97 -9.36 23.67
C ILE A 185 51.02 -9.69 22.49
N VAL A 186 51.18 -10.84 21.84
CA VAL A 186 50.38 -11.33 20.70
C VAL A 186 48.98 -11.78 21.15
N SER A 187 48.82 -12.41 22.33
CA SER A 187 47.56 -12.96 22.78
C SER A 187 46.48 -11.89 23.06
N GLY A 188 46.88 -10.69 23.46
CA GLY A 188 45.95 -9.58 23.71
C GLY A 188 45.34 -9.00 22.44
N LYS A 189 46.00 -9.10 21.30
CA LYS A 189 45.53 -8.58 20.03
C LYS A 189 44.57 -9.56 19.34
N GLU A 190 44.90 -10.84 19.35
CA GLU A 190 44.03 -11.91 18.82
C GLU A 190 42.74 -12.06 19.63
N GLY A 191 42.79 -12.01 20.95
CA GLY A 191 41.58 -12.06 21.80
C GLY A 191 40.66 -10.87 21.61
N LYS A 192 41.20 -9.66 21.34
CA LYS A 192 40.39 -8.49 20.99
C LYS A 192 39.77 -8.64 19.61
N GLU A 193 40.49 -9.20 18.64
CA GLU A 193 40.00 -9.42 17.30
C GLU A 193 38.84 -10.43 17.26
N LEU A 194 38.98 -11.55 17.95
CA LEU A 194 37.89 -12.54 18.16
C LEU A 194 36.69 -11.92 18.85
N SER A 195 36.90 -11.12 19.90
CA SER A 195 35.80 -10.44 20.57
C SER A 195 35.06 -9.45 19.65
N ASN A 196 35.78 -8.72 18.81
CA ASN A 196 35.19 -7.80 17.82
C ASN A 196 34.39 -8.56 16.76
N GLN A 197 34.89 -9.73 16.29
CA GLN A 197 34.13 -10.57 15.34
C GLN A 197 32.83 -11.09 15.97
N ILE A 198 32.87 -11.58 17.21
CA ILE A 198 31.69 -12.04 17.94
C ILE A 198 30.67 -10.90 18.07
N VAL A 199 31.09 -9.68 18.41
CA VAL A 199 30.19 -8.52 18.51
C VAL A 199 29.57 -8.17 17.15
N THR A 200 30.38 -8.19 16.08
CA THR A 200 29.90 -7.90 14.71
C THR A 200 28.86 -8.92 14.26
N LEU A 201 29.13 -10.21 14.47
CA LEU A 201 28.20 -11.29 14.13
C LEU A 201 26.90 -11.19 14.97
N SER A 202 27.03 -10.87 16.27
CA SER A 202 25.87 -10.67 17.13
C SER A 202 25.00 -9.50 16.66
N HIS A 203 25.61 -8.38 16.25
CA HIS A 203 24.87 -7.26 15.65
C HIS A 203 24.18 -7.66 14.36
N HIS A 204 24.86 -8.39 13.49
CA HIS A 204 24.28 -8.87 12.23
C HIS A 204 23.08 -9.79 12.47
N ARG A 205 23.19 -10.72 13.43
CA ARG A 205 22.10 -11.58 13.86
C ARG A 205 20.86 -10.77 14.33
N GLU A 206 21.07 -9.79 15.20
CA GLU A 206 19.97 -8.96 15.72
C GLU A 206 19.37 -8.08 14.62
N GLU A 207 20.17 -7.59 13.66
CA GLU A 207 19.68 -6.86 12.49
C GLU A 207 18.74 -7.73 11.64
N ILE A 208 19.10 -8.99 11.37
CA ILE A 208 18.26 -9.92 10.62
C ILE A 208 16.95 -10.18 11.38
N LYS A 209 17.00 -10.45 12.69
CA LYS A 209 15.82 -10.65 13.55
C LYS A 209 14.90 -9.44 13.52
N MET A 210 15.46 -8.24 13.61
CA MET A 210 14.70 -6.99 13.56
C MET A 210 14.04 -6.77 12.20
N LYS A 211 14.76 -6.97 11.11
CA LYS A 211 14.19 -6.90 9.75
C LYS A 211 13.03 -7.90 9.58
N GLN A 212 13.23 -9.13 10.04
CA GLN A 212 12.20 -10.18 9.98
C GLN A 212 10.93 -9.81 10.75
N ALA A 213 11.06 -9.15 11.90
CA ALA A 213 9.92 -8.71 12.70
C ALA A 213 9.17 -7.51 12.11
N LEU A 214 9.88 -6.61 11.41
CA LEU A 214 9.32 -5.38 10.86
C LEU A 214 8.71 -5.56 9.46
N LEU A 215 9.22 -6.50 8.66
CA LEU A 215 8.78 -6.73 7.29
C LEU A 215 7.52 -7.59 7.25
N LYS A 216 6.36 -6.96 7.42
CA LYS A 216 5.05 -7.59 7.26
C LYS A 216 4.57 -7.49 5.81
N PRO A 217 3.66 -8.39 5.36
CA PRO A 217 3.10 -8.34 4.01
C PRO A 217 2.44 -7.00 3.65
N LEU A 218 1.74 -6.37 4.59
CA LEU A 218 1.16 -5.03 4.47
C LEU A 218 1.24 -4.31 5.81
N VAL A 219 1.71 -3.06 5.79
CA VAL A 219 1.78 -2.17 6.95
C VAL A 219 1.20 -0.82 6.58
N TYR A 220 0.28 -0.31 7.38
CA TYR A 220 -0.20 1.06 7.28
C TYR A 220 0.80 2.01 7.94
N VAL A 221 1.42 2.89 7.14
CA VAL A 221 2.19 4.03 7.64
C VAL A 221 1.23 5.12 8.08
N GLN A 222 0.15 5.29 7.31
CA GLN A 222 -0.99 6.12 7.63
C GLN A 222 -2.26 5.36 7.27
N SER A 223 -3.10 5.08 8.26
CA SER A 223 -4.40 4.43 8.09
C SER A 223 -5.37 5.31 7.31
N PHE A 224 -6.43 4.71 6.77
CA PHE A 224 -7.50 5.46 6.14
C PHE A 224 -8.09 6.49 7.10
N ALA A 225 -8.21 7.73 6.64
CA ALA A 225 -8.88 8.75 7.41
C ALA A 225 -10.39 8.45 7.53
N ASN A 226 -10.94 8.71 8.71
CA ASN A 226 -12.39 8.69 8.89
C ASN A 226 -12.95 9.96 8.22
N VAL A 227 -13.69 9.81 7.14
CA VAL A 227 -14.18 10.93 6.32
C VAL A 227 -15.69 11.06 6.52
N ASP A 228 -16.11 12.17 7.11
CA ASP A 228 -17.54 12.51 7.27
C ASP A 228 -18.08 13.29 6.08
N LYS A 229 -17.18 13.90 5.29
CA LYS A 229 -17.58 14.68 4.12
C LYS A 229 -17.95 13.73 2.96
N LYS A 230 -19.20 13.86 2.53
CA LYS A 230 -19.67 13.19 1.32
C LYS A 230 -19.07 13.87 0.09
N GLU A 231 -18.54 13.06 -0.82
CA GLU A 231 -18.17 13.57 -2.13
C GLU A 231 -19.43 13.62 -3.01
N ASP A 232 -19.71 14.81 -3.52
CA ASP A 232 -20.72 15.02 -4.52
C ASP A 232 -20.15 15.78 -5.73
N GLU A 233 -20.44 15.30 -6.90
CA GLU A 233 -20.02 15.91 -8.15
C GLU A 233 -21.09 16.90 -8.67
N ILE A 234 -21.97 17.40 -7.80
CA ILE A 234 -23.11 18.23 -8.18
C ILE A 234 -22.68 19.42 -9.03
N PHE A 235 -21.59 20.08 -8.66
CA PHE A 235 -21.08 21.26 -9.36
C PHE A 235 -20.65 20.93 -10.79
N LEU A 236 -19.83 19.90 -10.95
CA LEU A 236 -19.28 19.46 -12.26
C LEU A 236 -20.41 19.01 -13.21
N TRP A 237 -21.32 18.18 -12.70
CA TRP A 237 -22.47 17.71 -13.47
C TRP A 237 -23.48 18.81 -13.79
N SER A 238 -23.61 19.82 -12.92
CA SER A 238 -24.48 20.98 -13.19
C SER A 238 -23.93 21.84 -14.33
N ILE A 239 -22.62 22.05 -14.41
CA ILE A 239 -21.98 22.75 -15.54
C ILE A 239 -22.17 21.96 -16.83
N LEU A 240 -21.93 20.64 -16.81
CA LEU A 240 -22.08 19.79 -17.99
C LEU A 240 -23.53 19.72 -18.45
N GLY A 241 -24.48 19.64 -17.52
CA GLY A 241 -25.91 19.72 -17.78
C GLY A 241 -26.32 21.05 -18.39
N ALA A 242 -25.79 22.17 -17.92
CA ALA A 242 -26.02 23.49 -18.49
C ALA A 242 -25.57 23.59 -19.96
N ILE A 243 -24.34 23.08 -20.27
CA ILE A 243 -23.79 23.08 -21.63
C ILE A 243 -24.65 22.24 -22.56
N ILE A 244 -24.98 21.01 -22.16
CA ILE A 244 -25.86 20.12 -22.97
C ILE A 244 -27.23 20.75 -23.21
N SER A 245 -27.87 21.30 -22.16
CA SER A 245 -29.18 21.94 -22.25
C SER A 245 -29.13 23.20 -23.14
N TYR A 246 -28.01 23.95 -23.10
CA TYR A 246 -27.82 25.08 -24.01
C TYR A 246 -27.77 24.64 -25.47
N LEU A 247 -27.00 23.63 -25.81
CA LEU A 247 -26.90 23.09 -27.17
C LEU A 247 -28.26 22.57 -27.67
N LEU A 248 -28.99 21.83 -26.83
CA LEU A 248 -30.34 21.38 -27.16
C LEU A 248 -31.32 22.55 -27.39
N SER A 249 -31.22 23.60 -26.55
CA SER A 249 -32.07 24.78 -26.71
C SER A 249 -31.82 25.54 -28.02
N LEU A 250 -30.59 25.58 -28.51
CA LEU A 250 -30.21 26.17 -29.80
C LEU A 250 -30.85 25.39 -30.97
N ILE A 251 -30.76 24.03 -30.91
CA ILE A 251 -31.36 23.17 -31.93
C ILE A 251 -32.88 23.38 -31.99
N VAL A 252 -33.57 23.38 -30.83
CA VAL A 252 -35.01 23.59 -30.75
C VAL A 252 -35.42 25.00 -31.22
N ALA A 253 -34.61 26.03 -30.86
CA ALA A 253 -34.85 27.38 -31.32
C ALA A 253 -34.72 27.52 -32.85
N PHE A 254 -33.71 26.83 -33.44
CA PHE A 254 -33.47 26.80 -34.88
C PHE A 254 -34.62 26.08 -35.64
N VAL A 255 -35.03 24.90 -35.14
CA VAL A 255 -36.19 24.19 -35.74
C VAL A 255 -37.47 25.03 -35.70
N LYS A 256 -37.72 25.74 -34.59
CA LYS A 256 -38.86 26.62 -34.43
C LYS A 256 -38.83 27.86 -35.36
N GLU A 257 -37.67 28.23 -35.88
CA GLU A 257 -37.54 29.34 -36.82
C GLU A 257 -37.76 28.90 -38.28
N ILE A 258 -37.58 27.61 -38.58
CA ILE A 258 -37.75 27.02 -39.91
C ILE A 258 -39.19 26.57 -40.16
N ILE A 259 -39.91 26.20 -39.10
CA ILE A 259 -41.35 25.83 -39.17
C ILE A 259 -42.20 27.08 -38.92
#